data_8ba26902ec815133a10e67a51673d469
#
_entry.id   8ba26902ec815133a10e67a51673d469
#
_cell.length_a   1.000
_cell.length_b   1.000
_cell.length_c   1.000
_cell.angle_alpha   90.00
_cell.angle_beta   90.00
_cell.angle_gamma   90.00
#
_symmetry.space_group_name_H-M   'P 1'
#
loop_
_entity.id
_entity.type
_entity.pdbx_description
1 polymer ?
#
loop_
_entity_poly.entity_id
_entity_poly.type
_entity_poly.pdbx_seq_one_letter_code
_entity_poly.pdbx_strand_id
1 'polypeptide(L)'
;PEITKAAEDVAKIKETVLSATTLQNYLACPARFYYGTVKGLQLEEEVAESLDYGMFGTVYHDTMRALYTSEEAMDPAFVFDERAVNHGLESAPMNAVSRSYIESWLKRPDDIKKKVKALIMSQLNTIEVSGRNLVVADVIVRYVMKTLQRDLELLHKEGRESFEILGREIKVRGE
;
A
#
# COMPACT_ATOMS: atom_id res chain seq x y z
N PRO A 1 7.19 3.31 -36.89
CA PRO A 1 7.10 4.76 -37.05
C PRO A 1 8.07 5.43 -36.10
N GLU A 2 8.91 6.30 -36.61
CA GLU A 2 9.79 7.15 -35.80
C GLU A 2 8.94 8.24 -35.09
N ILE A 3 9.05 8.34 -33.79
CA ILE A 3 8.42 9.39 -33.01
C ILE A 3 9.40 10.56 -32.92
N THR A 4 9.08 11.67 -33.56
CA THR A 4 9.86 12.91 -33.45
C THR A 4 9.62 13.53 -32.08
N LYS A 5 10.66 13.63 -31.27
CA LYS A 5 10.59 14.21 -29.91
C LYS A 5 10.70 15.72 -29.98
N ALA A 6 9.77 16.45 -29.36
CA ALA A 6 9.91 17.89 -29.19
C ALA A 6 10.94 18.22 -28.10
N ALA A 7 11.54 19.43 -28.13
CA ALA A 7 12.51 19.85 -27.14
C ALA A 7 11.92 19.84 -25.70
N GLU A 8 10.64 20.19 -25.56
CA GLU A 8 9.90 20.13 -24.30
C GLU A 8 9.78 18.71 -23.73
N ASP A 9 9.62 17.70 -24.61
CA ASP A 9 9.54 16.29 -24.19
C ASP A 9 10.88 15.81 -23.61
N VAL A 10 12.00 16.25 -24.23
CA VAL A 10 13.34 15.94 -23.75
C VAL A 10 13.60 16.60 -22.39
N ALA A 11 13.16 17.85 -22.19
CA ALA A 11 13.26 18.53 -20.91
C ALA A 11 12.47 17.77 -19.83
N LYS A 12 11.22 17.40 -20.11
CA LYS A 12 10.37 16.65 -19.19
C LYS A 12 10.94 15.28 -18.80
N ILE A 13 11.56 14.58 -19.74
CA ILE A 13 12.25 13.30 -19.44
C ILE A 13 13.40 13.50 -18.46
N LYS A 14 14.19 14.57 -18.61
CA LYS A 14 15.32 14.87 -17.72
C LYS A 14 14.88 15.19 -16.28
N GLU A 15 13.68 15.72 -16.11
CA GLU A 15 13.11 16.06 -14.80
C GLU A 15 12.34 14.88 -14.19
N THR A 16 12.01 13.84 -14.98
CA THR A 16 11.22 12.70 -14.53
C THR A 16 12.05 11.79 -13.63
N VAL A 17 11.56 11.56 -12.41
CA VAL A 17 12.12 10.55 -11.52
C VAL A 17 11.77 9.16 -12.05
N LEU A 18 12.78 8.39 -12.46
CA LEU A 18 12.60 7.05 -12.99
C LEU A 18 12.40 6.06 -11.83
N SER A 19 11.18 5.54 -11.69
CA SER A 19 10.90 4.39 -10.85
C SER A 19 11.24 3.09 -11.58
N ALA A 20 11.34 1.96 -10.85
CA ALA A 20 11.53 0.65 -11.45
C ALA A 20 10.42 0.31 -12.47
N THR A 21 9.18 0.65 -12.16
CA THR A 21 8.03 0.47 -13.06
C THR A 21 8.14 1.33 -14.31
N THR A 22 8.57 2.59 -14.17
CA THR A 22 8.78 3.51 -15.29
C THR A 22 9.85 2.98 -16.24
N LEU A 23 10.95 2.45 -15.68
CA LEU A 23 12.03 1.85 -16.45
C LEU A 23 11.57 0.56 -17.15
N GLN A 24 10.82 -0.31 -16.48
CA GLN A 24 10.23 -1.50 -17.09
C GLN A 24 9.30 -1.16 -18.26
N ASN A 25 8.46 -0.12 -18.11
CA ASN A 25 7.59 0.35 -19.20
C ASN A 25 8.40 0.83 -20.41
N TYR A 26 9.52 1.52 -20.19
CA TYR A 26 10.42 1.93 -21.26
C TYR A 26 11.05 0.74 -21.97
N LEU A 27 11.57 -0.24 -21.22
CA LEU A 27 12.20 -1.44 -21.78
C LEU A 27 11.20 -2.33 -22.53
N ALA A 28 9.97 -2.43 -22.02
CA ALA A 28 8.93 -3.24 -22.65
C ALA A 28 8.39 -2.58 -23.94
N CYS A 29 8.15 -1.27 -23.93
CA CYS A 29 7.65 -0.52 -25.07
C CYS A 29 7.97 0.98 -24.94
N PRO A 30 8.97 1.50 -25.68
CA PRO A 30 9.30 2.93 -25.66
C PRO A 30 8.14 3.86 -26.02
N ALA A 31 7.22 3.43 -26.90
CA ALA A 31 6.04 4.20 -27.25
C ALA A 31 5.08 4.32 -26.07
N ARG A 32 4.84 3.22 -25.32
CA ARG A 32 4.02 3.22 -24.10
C ARG A 32 4.59 4.16 -23.04
N PHE A 33 5.90 4.12 -22.84
CA PHE A 33 6.60 5.06 -21.94
C PHE A 33 6.39 6.51 -22.39
N TYR A 34 6.62 6.78 -23.69
CA TYR A 34 6.49 8.13 -24.23
C TYR A 34 5.08 8.69 -24.05
N TYR A 35 4.07 7.97 -24.50
CA TYR A 35 2.69 8.45 -24.39
C TYR A 35 2.18 8.46 -22.94
N GLY A 36 2.44 7.44 -22.13
CA GLY A 36 1.97 7.37 -20.75
C GLY A 36 2.74 8.27 -19.80
N THR A 37 4.08 8.26 -19.85
CA THR A 37 4.92 8.99 -18.89
C THR A 37 5.24 10.41 -19.35
N VAL A 38 5.64 10.59 -20.62
CA VAL A 38 6.08 11.91 -21.11
C VAL A 38 4.88 12.78 -21.49
N LYS A 39 3.95 12.23 -22.27
CA LYS A 39 2.74 12.94 -22.69
C LYS A 39 1.62 12.93 -21.65
N GLY A 40 1.66 12.02 -20.69
CA GLY A 40 0.63 11.92 -19.65
C GLY A 40 -0.72 11.44 -20.16
N LEU A 41 -0.74 10.73 -21.29
CA LEU A 41 -1.96 10.14 -21.81
C LEU A 41 -2.35 8.96 -20.94
N GLN A 42 -3.47 9.06 -20.27
CA GLN A 42 -4.09 7.95 -19.56
C GLN A 42 -5.19 7.37 -20.43
N LEU A 43 -5.29 6.04 -20.46
CA LEU A 43 -6.49 5.40 -20.99
C LEU A 43 -7.65 5.79 -20.07
N GLU A 44 -8.81 6.09 -20.63
CA GLU A 44 -10.02 6.22 -19.82
C GLU A 44 -10.16 4.95 -18.97
N GLU A 45 -10.21 5.13 -17.65
CA GLU A 45 -10.45 4.03 -16.74
C GLU A 45 -11.89 3.55 -16.97
N GLU A 46 -12.04 2.36 -17.56
CA GLU A 46 -13.33 1.67 -17.54
C GLU A 46 -13.70 1.48 -16.06
N VAL A 47 -14.93 1.86 -15.70
CA VAL A 47 -15.47 1.65 -14.35
C VAL A 47 -15.38 0.15 -14.07
N ALA A 48 -14.44 -0.23 -13.21
CA ALA A 48 -14.21 -1.64 -12.90
C ALA A 48 -15.39 -2.18 -12.08
N GLU A 49 -16.19 -3.07 -12.66
CA GLU A 49 -17.28 -3.76 -11.95
C GLU A 49 -16.75 -4.76 -10.90
N SER A 50 -15.51 -5.19 -11.03
CA SER A 50 -14.88 -6.16 -10.13
C SER A 50 -13.43 -5.81 -9.84
N LEU A 51 -12.99 -6.17 -8.63
CA LEU A 51 -11.60 -6.02 -8.22
C LEU A 51 -10.67 -6.83 -9.11
N ASP A 52 -9.70 -6.16 -9.70
CA ASP A 52 -8.55 -6.79 -10.35
C ASP A 52 -7.44 -7.12 -9.33
N TYR A 53 -6.34 -7.70 -9.81
CA TYR A 53 -5.20 -8.08 -8.95
C TYR A 53 -4.49 -6.87 -8.32
N GLY A 54 -4.44 -5.73 -9.01
CA GLY A 54 -3.85 -4.50 -8.50
C GLY A 54 -4.69 -3.92 -7.37
N MET A 55 -5.99 -3.80 -7.60
CA MET A 55 -6.96 -3.34 -6.60
C MET A 55 -7.00 -4.27 -5.38
N PHE A 56 -6.89 -5.60 -5.58
CA PHE A 56 -6.77 -6.56 -4.48
C PHE A 56 -5.58 -6.22 -3.57
N GLY A 57 -4.40 -5.99 -4.17
CA GLY A 57 -3.20 -5.60 -3.44
C GLY A 57 -3.40 -4.30 -2.67
N THR A 58 -3.95 -3.28 -3.33
CA THR A 58 -4.24 -1.97 -2.71
C THR A 58 -5.16 -2.11 -1.50
N VAL A 59 -6.29 -2.82 -1.63
CA VAL A 59 -7.23 -3.03 -0.51
C VAL A 59 -6.58 -3.79 0.65
N TYR A 60 -5.77 -4.81 0.35
CA TYR A 60 -5.02 -5.54 1.38
C TYR A 60 -4.03 -4.62 2.11
N HIS A 61 -3.21 -3.87 1.39
CA HIS A 61 -2.25 -2.92 1.96
C HIS A 61 -2.93 -1.84 2.81
N ASP A 62 -4.01 -1.25 2.30
CA ASP A 62 -4.75 -0.22 3.02
C ASP A 62 -5.43 -0.78 4.27
N THR A 63 -5.91 -2.04 4.23
CA THR A 63 -6.44 -2.71 5.41
C THR A 63 -5.35 -2.90 6.46
N MET A 64 -4.19 -3.43 6.09
CA MET A 64 -3.07 -3.62 7.03
C MET A 64 -2.59 -2.28 7.59
N ARG A 65 -2.50 -1.25 6.73
CA ARG A 65 -2.16 0.11 7.16
C ARG A 65 -3.16 0.63 8.18
N ALA A 66 -4.46 0.51 7.93
CA ALA A 66 -5.51 0.96 8.84
C ALA A 66 -5.49 0.21 10.18
N LEU A 67 -5.12 -1.07 10.21
CA LEU A 67 -4.99 -1.85 11.43
C LEU A 67 -3.76 -1.43 12.24
N TYR A 68 -2.61 -1.24 11.60
CA TYR A 68 -1.36 -0.94 12.30
C TYR A 68 -1.16 0.55 12.62
N THR A 69 -2.06 1.42 12.17
CA THR A 69 -2.04 2.87 12.43
C THR A 69 -3.29 3.40 13.08
N SER A 70 -4.13 2.52 13.63
CA SER A 70 -5.25 2.99 14.44
C SER A 70 -4.73 3.79 15.64
N GLU A 71 -5.53 4.74 16.13
CA GLU A 71 -5.19 5.53 17.30
C GLU A 71 -4.84 4.66 18.51
N GLU A 72 -5.44 3.46 18.62
CA GLU A 72 -5.16 2.47 19.66
C GLU A 72 -3.75 1.84 19.57
N ALA A 73 -3.16 1.83 18.37
CA ALA A 73 -1.82 1.29 18.13
C ALA A 73 -0.73 2.37 18.14
N MET A 74 -1.11 3.64 18.14
CA MET A 74 -0.19 4.76 18.14
C MET A 74 0.22 5.11 19.56
N ASP A 75 1.53 5.24 19.80
CA ASP A 75 2.02 5.91 20.99
C ASP A 75 1.66 7.40 20.89
N PRO A 76 0.91 8.00 21.83
CA PRO A 76 0.56 9.40 21.80
C PRO A 76 1.76 10.35 21.86
N ALA A 77 2.93 9.87 22.29
CA ALA A 77 4.19 10.63 22.27
C ALA A 77 4.88 10.59 20.89
N PHE A 78 4.33 9.83 19.94
CA PHE A 78 4.97 9.60 18.65
C PHE A 78 4.71 10.75 17.67
N VAL A 79 5.77 11.38 17.16
CA VAL A 79 5.76 12.32 16.04
C VAL A 79 6.51 11.69 14.88
N PHE A 80 5.82 11.50 13.77
CA PHE A 80 6.45 11.03 12.54
C PHE A 80 7.42 12.08 11.99
N ASP A 81 8.71 11.78 11.99
CA ASP A 81 9.71 12.59 11.31
C ASP A 81 10.24 11.82 10.09
N GLU A 82 9.77 12.19 8.90
CA GLU A 82 10.27 11.64 7.63
C GLU A 82 11.79 11.78 7.46
N ARG A 83 12.40 12.76 8.13
CA ARG A 83 13.85 13.01 8.06
C ARG A 83 14.64 11.98 8.86
N ALA A 84 14.10 11.49 9.97
CA ALA A 84 14.75 10.48 10.81
C ALA A 84 14.96 9.16 10.05
N VAL A 85 14.05 8.82 9.16
CA VAL A 85 14.12 7.60 8.32
C VAL A 85 15.22 7.71 7.26
N ASN A 86 15.53 8.92 6.79
CA ASN A 86 16.55 9.16 5.77
C ASN A 86 17.98 9.26 6.34
N HIS A 87 18.14 9.46 7.63
CA HIS A 87 19.44 9.72 8.28
C HIS A 87 19.91 8.67 9.27
N GLY A 88 19.28 7.49 9.29
CA GLY A 88 19.62 6.42 10.21
C GLY A 88 18.58 6.25 11.31
N LEU A 89 18.20 5.02 11.49
CA LEU A 89 17.07 4.51 12.26
C LEU A 89 17.11 4.77 13.79
N GLU A 90 17.96 5.65 14.28
CA GLU A 90 18.23 5.77 15.72
C GLU A 90 17.20 6.62 16.49
N SER A 91 16.23 7.27 15.84
CA SER A 91 15.52 8.34 16.55
C SER A 91 14.00 8.33 16.52
N ALA A 92 13.29 7.39 15.91
CA ALA A 92 11.83 7.46 15.98
C ALA A 92 11.09 6.14 15.71
N PRO A 93 10.71 5.39 16.74
CA PRO A 93 9.65 4.41 16.60
C PRO A 93 8.35 5.13 16.25
N MET A 94 7.71 4.72 15.16
CA MET A 94 6.46 5.35 14.73
C MET A 94 5.26 4.84 15.49
N ASN A 95 5.15 3.56 15.69
CA ASN A 95 4.10 2.90 16.42
C ASN A 95 4.66 1.65 17.08
N ALA A 96 4.24 1.39 18.30
CA ALA A 96 4.42 0.10 18.92
C ALA A 96 3.12 -0.72 18.74
N VAL A 97 3.22 -1.86 18.09
CA VAL A 97 2.12 -2.81 17.94
C VAL A 97 2.34 -3.94 18.93
N SER A 98 1.50 -4.01 19.96
CA SER A 98 1.61 -5.00 21.03
C SER A 98 0.94 -6.33 20.67
N ARG A 99 1.36 -7.42 21.33
CA ARG A 99 0.70 -8.73 21.21
C ARG A 99 -0.80 -8.64 21.52
N SER A 100 -1.15 -7.99 22.63
CA SER A 100 -2.56 -7.83 23.06
C SER A 100 -3.40 -7.11 22.02
N TYR A 101 -2.82 -6.13 21.33
CA TYR A 101 -3.48 -5.42 20.24
C TYR A 101 -3.76 -6.36 19.04
N ILE A 102 -2.76 -7.14 18.60
CA ILE A 102 -2.93 -8.12 17.50
C ILE A 102 -3.98 -9.18 17.91
N GLU A 103 -3.89 -9.71 19.12
CA GLU A 103 -4.86 -10.69 19.63
C GLU A 103 -6.29 -10.13 19.66
N SER A 104 -6.44 -8.85 19.97
CA SER A 104 -7.74 -8.18 19.96
C SER A 104 -8.38 -8.16 18.57
N TRP A 105 -7.59 -7.93 17.53
CA TRP A 105 -8.05 -7.96 16.14
C TRP A 105 -8.34 -9.38 15.67
N LEU A 106 -7.54 -10.37 16.05
CA LEU A 106 -7.77 -11.78 15.71
C LEU A 106 -9.10 -12.31 16.28
N LYS A 107 -9.58 -11.72 17.39
CA LYS A 107 -10.88 -12.05 17.99
C LYS A 107 -12.07 -11.35 17.31
N ARG A 108 -11.81 -10.40 16.40
CA ARG A 108 -12.84 -9.55 15.75
C ARG A 108 -12.79 -9.65 14.22
N PRO A 109 -12.90 -10.84 13.62
CA PRO A 109 -12.83 -11.02 12.15
C PRO A 109 -13.92 -10.23 11.40
N ASP A 110 -15.10 -10.06 11.99
CA ASP A 110 -16.19 -9.30 11.38
C ASP A 110 -15.85 -7.79 11.26
N ASP A 111 -15.11 -7.23 12.19
CA ASP A 111 -14.70 -5.84 12.13
C ASP A 111 -13.61 -5.66 11.05
N ILE A 112 -12.71 -6.62 10.88
CA ILE A 112 -11.78 -6.66 9.74
C ILE A 112 -12.56 -6.73 8.44
N LYS A 113 -13.58 -7.61 8.35
CA LYS A 113 -14.44 -7.74 7.18
C LYS A 113 -15.17 -6.45 6.82
N LYS A 114 -15.68 -5.72 7.81
CA LYS A 114 -16.29 -4.39 7.61
C LYS A 114 -15.30 -3.40 7.02
N LYS A 115 -14.07 -3.33 7.55
CA LYS A 115 -13.00 -2.44 7.03
C LYS A 115 -12.66 -2.80 5.57
N VAL A 116 -12.45 -4.08 5.27
CA VAL A 116 -12.16 -4.55 3.91
C VAL A 116 -13.28 -4.16 2.94
N LYS A 117 -14.55 -4.40 3.32
CA LYS A 117 -15.70 -4.02 2.47
C LYS A 117 -15.77 -2.51 2.24
N ALA A 118 -15.53 -1.68 3.26
CA ALA A 118 -15.53 -0.24 3.14
C ALA A 118 -14.43 0.24 2.15
N LEU A 119 -13.24 -0.35 2.20
CA LEU A 119 -12.16 -0.05 1.26
C LEU A 119 -12.49 -0.52 -0.16
N ILE A 120 -13.11 -1.68 -0.34
CA ILE A 120 -13.58 -2.16 -1.65
C ILE A 120 -14.62 -1.18 -2.23
N MET A 121 -15.60 -0.76 -1.43
CA MET A 121 -16.62 0.21 -1.86
C MET A 121 -15.99 1.53 -2.29
N SER A 122 -15.02 2.01 -1.55
CA SER A 122 -14.27 3.22 -1.90
C SER A 122 -13.47 3.05 -3.20
N GLN A 123 -12.79 1.90 -3.37
CA GLN A 123 -11.97 1.63 -4.55
C GLN A 123 -12.79 1.49 -5.84
N LEU A 124 -13.97 0.86 -5.74
CA LEU A 124 -14.88 0.65 -6.88
C LEU A 124 -15.91 1.78 -7.05
N ASN A 125 -15.90 2.77 -6.16
CA ASN A 125 -16.90 3.83 -6.10
C ASN A 125 -18.34 3.29 -6.09
N THR A 126 -18.58 2.25 -5.26
CA THR A 126 -19.87 1.57 -5.12
C THR A 126 -20.41 1.72 -3.70
N ILE A 127 -21.73 1.60 -3.54
CA ILE A 127 -22.40 1.66 -2.23
C ILE A 127 -22.52 0.29 -1.56
N GLU A 128 -22.27 -0.80 -2.30
CA GLU A 128 -22.39 -2.17 -1.82
C GLU A 128 -21.35 -3.09 -2.46
N VAL A 129 -20.86 -4.04 -1.69
CA VAL A 129 -20.02 -5.14 -2.19
C VAL A 129 -20.89 -6.33 -2.52
N SER A 130 -20.93 -6.74 -3.78
CA SER A 130 -21.78 -7.81 -4.28
C SER A 130 -21.02 -8.80 -5.17
N GLY A 131 -21.68 -9.90 -5.52
CA GLY A 131 -21.18 -10.88 -6.47
C GLY A 131 -19.78 -11.41 -6.16
N ARG A 132 -18.91 -11.40 -7.17
CA ARG A 132 -17.52 -11.85 -7.06
C ARG A 132 -16.72 -11.10 -6.00
N ASN A 133 -17.02 -9.81 -5.80
CA ASN A 133 -16.29 -8.97 -4.85
C ASN A 133 -16.50 -9.41 -3.40
N LEU A 134 -17.62 -10.08 -3.06
CA LEU A 134 -17.80 -10.70 -1.74
C LEU A 134 -16.78 -11.80 -1.48
N VAL A 135 -16.54 -12.65 -2.48
CA VAL A 135 -15.55 -13.74 -2.37
C VAL A 135 -14.15 -13.13 -2.23
N VAL A 136 -13.84 -12.10 -3.02
CA VAL A 136 -12.56 -11.39 -2.94
C VAL A 136 -12.39 -10.75 -1.56
N ALA A 137 -13.42 -10.13 -0.99
CA ALA A 137 -13.38 -9.59 0.36
C ALA A 137 -13.04 -10.66 1.41
N ASP A 138 -13.66 -11.85 1.33
CA ASP A 138 -13.38 -12.95 2.24
C ASP A 138 -11.94 -13.49 2.09
N VAL A 139 -11.41 -13.49 0.88
CA VAL A 139 -10.01 -13.86 0.62
C VAL A 139 -9.08 -12.83 1.25
N ILE A 140 -9.32 -11.52 1.07
CA ILE A 140 -8.51 -10.45 1.67
C ILE A 140 -8.53 -10.58 3.20
N VAL A 141 -9.70 -10.78 3.82
CA VAL A 141 -9.83 -10.99 5.27
C VAL A 141 -8.95 -12.16 5.73
N ARG A 142 -8.95 -13.28 5.00
CA ARG A 142 -8.08 -14.44 5.33
C ARG A 142 -6.60 -14.08 5.26
N TYR A 143 -6.17 -13.31 4.26
CA TYR A 143 -4.77 -12.85 4.16
C TYR A 143 -4.41 -11.94 5.33
N VAL A 144 -5.26 -10.97 5.66
CA VAL A 144 -5.07 -10.07 6.81
C VAL A 144 -4.95 -10.88 8.11
N MET A 145 -5.89 -11.79 8.37
CA MET A 145 -5.86 -12.65 9.56
C MET A 145 -4.58 -13.48 9.62
N LYS A 146 -4.15 -14.05 8.50
CA LYS A 146 -2.93 -14.85 8.42
C LYS A 146 -1.67 -14.02 8.68
N THR A 147 -1.65 -12.78 8.22
CA THR A 147 -0.54 -11.86 8.50
C THR A 147 -0.49 -11.51 9.98
N LEU A 148 -1.63 -11.13 10.59
CA LEU A 148 -1.70 -10.87 12.02
C LEU A 148 -1.27 -12.09 12.87
N GLN A 149 -1.68 -13.30 12.49
CA GLN A 149 -1.25 -14.53 13.15
C GLN A 149 0.26 -14.72 13.04
N ARG A 150 0.82 -14.47 11.86
CA ARG A 150 2.27 -14.59 11.62
C ARG A 150 3.07 -13.60 12.46
N ASP A 151 2.61 -12.36 12.56
CA ASP A 151 3.27 -11.33 13.35
C ASP A 151 3.20 -11.67 14.85
N LEU A 152 2.06 -12.20 15.31
CA LEU A 152 1.92 -12.69 16.68
C LEU A 152 2.88 -13.86 16.97
N GLU A 153 2.98 -14.84 16.05
CA GLU A 153 3.92 -15.95 16.17
C GLU A 153 5.37 -15.48 16.24
N LEU A 154 5.75 -14.48 15.46
CA LEU A 154 7.10 -13.90 15.48
C LEU A 154 7.39 -13.25 16.84
N LEU A 155 6.46 -12.47 17.39
CA LEU A 155 6.61 -11.88 18.71
C LEU A 155 6.75 -12.93 19.81
N HIS A 156 5.98 -14.01 19.74
CA HIS A 156 6.11 -15.13 20.68
C HIS A 156 7.47 -15.82 20.56
N LYS A 157 7.90 -16.11 19.33
CA LYS A 157 9.19 -16.78 19.06
C LYS A 157 10.38 -15.96 19.56
N GLU A 158 10.32 -14.64 19.41
CA GLU A 158 11.37 -13.73 19.82
C GLU A 158 11.27 -13.30 21.29
N GLY A 159 10.22 -13.71 22.02
CA GLY A 159 9.98 -13.31 23.39
C GLY A 159 9.68 -11.81 23.55
N ARG A 160 9.20 -11.15 22.51
CA ARG A 160 8.91 -9.71 22.49
C ARG A 160 7.46 -9.45 22.78
N GLU A 161 7.16 -8.37 23.51
CA GLU A 161 5.78 -7.92 23.78
C GLU A 161 5.19 -7.05 22.68
N SER A 162 6.04 -6.41 21.89
CA SER A 162 5.65 -5.52 20.80
C SER A 162 6.73 -5.48 19.72
N PHE A 163 6.35 -4.98 18.55
CA PHE A 163 7.30 -4.51 17.54
C PHE A 163 7.01 -3.05 17.20
N GLU A 164 8.02 -2.36 16.71
CA GLU A 164 7.95 -0.97 16.31
C GLU A 164 7.88 -0.87 14.79
N ILE A 165 6.98 -0.03 14.29
CA ILE A 165 6.91 0.31 12.87
C ILE A 165 7.74 1.57 12.67
N LEU A 166 8.84 1.44 11.95
CA LEU A 166 9.77 2.55 11.69
C LEU A 166 9.32 3.44 10.52
N GLY A 167 8.44 2.94 9.68
CA GLY A 167 7.89 3.69 8.57
C GLY A 167 6.96 2.85 7.70
N ARG A 168 6.21 3.52 6.85
CA ARG A 168 5.25 2.90 5.93
C ARG A 168 5.38 3.51 4.57
N GLU A 169 5.55 2.67 3.54
CA GLU A 169 5.68 3.11 2.14
C GLU A 169 6.73 4.22 1.95
N ILE A 170 7.86 4.07 2.64
CA ILE A 170 8.93 5.06 2.63
C ILE A 170 9.53 5.10 1.23
N LYS A 171 9.52 6.28 0.62
CA LYS A 171 10.22 6.52 -0.64
C LYS A 171 11.71 6.68 -0.37
N VAL A 172 12.49 5.66 -0.67
CA VAL A 172 13.95 5.73 -0.63
C VAL A 172 14.42 6.34 -1.94
N ARG A 173 15.12 7.47 -1.87
CA ARG A 173 15.85 8.04 -3.01
C ARG A 173 17.29 7.52 -2.93
N GLY A 174 17.70 6.76 -3.94
CA GLY A 174 19.12 6.47 -4.16
C GLY A 174 19.80 7.75 -4.67
N GLU A 175 21.02 8.03 -4.19
CA GLU A 175 21.92 9.00 -4.77
C GLU A 175 22.46 8.51 -6.11
#